data_ef2c5fa10e6e4ed34da2df2ea464b5f6
#
_entry.id   ef2c5fa10e6e4ed34da2df2ea464b5f6
#
_cell.length_a   1.000
_cell.length_b   1.000
_cell.length_c   1.000
_cell.angle_alpha   90.00
_cell.angle_beta   90.00
_cell.angle_gamma   90.00
#
_symmetry.space_group_name_H-M   'P 1'
#
loop_
_entity.id
_entity.type
_entity.pdbx_description
1 polymer ?
#
loop_
_entity_poly.entity_id
_entity_poly.type
_entity_poly.pdbx_seq_one_letter_code
_entity_poly.pdbx_strand_id
1 'polypeptide(L)'
;MLLVTLASALVGCGGKSDVSELRDSTSSDTAVVVHRIRTNVVPGRLKTIFNDSNHVQLVAAEENGFEPISSLGSAFGLSKPILRIRTNDDYIVDSLTSSVPFLVSKAANLLSDIGRSFADTVRSRGGHEYRIRVTSLTRTNYTVKHLRKRNINATDRSCHLYGTTFDISWIKFHSLDPSFVVNEEDLKNILAEILYDYRQQGRCYVKYEVKQGCFHVTIH
;
A
#
# COMPACT_ATOMS: atom_id res chain seq x y z
N MET A 1 -26.44 -77.57 -0.71
CA MET A 1 -25.45 -78.34 0.05
C MET A 1 -24.68 -77.37 0.83
N LEU A 2 -25.06 -77.05 2.07
CA LEU A 2 -24.82 -77.71 3.35
C LEU A 2 -23.36 -77.88 3.65
N LEU A 3 -22.82 -77.19 4.61
CA LEU A 3 -22.43 -77.50 5.98
C LEU A 3 -21.66 -76.26 6.50
N VAL A 4 -22.01 -75.54 7.48
CA VAL A 4 -22.08 -75.60 8.95
C VAL A 4 -20.93 -76.39 9.63
N THR A 5 -20.15 -75.71 10.45
CA THR A 5 -19.65 -76.03 11.80
C THR A 5 -18.76 -74.86 12.31
N LEU A 6 -19.09 -74.16 13.29
CA LEU A 6 -19.18 -74.28 14.76
C LEU A 6 -17.81 -74.33 15.49
N ALA A 7 -17.57 -73.23 16.23
CA ALA A 7 -17.07 -73.05 17.60
C ALA A 7 -15.62 -73.45 17.95
N SER A 8 -14.90 -72.62 18.58
CA SER A 8 -14.69 -72.59 20.05
C SER A 8 -13.81 -71.43 20.50
N ALA A 9 -14.22 -70.87 21.61
CA ALA A 9 -13.52 -69.82 22.36
C ALA A 9 -12.34 -70.38 23.16
N LEU A 10 -11.30 -69.58 23.32
CA LEU A 10 -10.45 -69.65 24.49
C LEU A 10 -10.02 -68.25 24.91
N VAL A 11 -10.29 -68.00 26.19
CA VAL A 11 -9.93 -66.82 26.96
C VAL A 11 -8.45 -66.90 27.34
N GLY A 12 -7.73 -65.79 27.25
CA GLY A 12 -6.37 -65.62 27.78
C GLY A 12 -6.16 -64.16 28.15
N CYS A 13 -6.18 -63.90 29.46
CA CYS A 13 -5.79 -62.65 30.10
C CYS A 13 -4.31 -62.38 29.94
N GLY A 14 -3.93 -61.10 29.82
CA GLY A 14 -2.63 -60.68 30.27
C GLY A 14 -2.02 -59.45 29.54
N GLY A 15 -1.92 -58.35 30.24
CA GLY A 15 -0.86 -57.40 30.05
C GLY A 15 -1.15 -56.12 29.33
N LYS A 16 -1.58 -55.09 30.07
CA LYS A 16 -1.51 -53.68 29.71
C LYS A 16 -0.06 -53.25 29.44
N SER A 17 0.16 -52.59 28.36
CA SER A 17 1.16 -51.53 28.28
C SER A 17 0.67 -50.49 27.24
N ASP A 18 -0.12 -49.56 27.74
CA ASP A 18 -0.43 -48.31 27.04
C ASP A 18 0.86 -47.48 26.97
N VAL A 19 1.51 -47.49 25.83
CA VAL A 19 2.45 -46.42 25.46
C VAL A 19 1.71 -45.51 24.52
N SER A 20 0.99 -44.55 25.09
CA SER A 20 0.53 -43.39 24.36
C SER A 20 1.75 -42.53 24.03
N GLU A 21 2.27 -42.64 22.81
CA GLU A 21 3.14 -41.62 22.25
C GLU A 21 2.32 -40.31 22.15
N LEU A 22 2.47 -39.49 23.17
CA LEU A 22 2.18 -38.05 23.09
C LEU A 22 3.15 -37.47 22.05
N ARG A 23 2.71 -37.32 20.84
CA ARG A 23 3.33 -36.41 19.90
C ARG A 23 3.11 -35.00 20.43
N ASP A 24 4.09 -34.54 21.14
CA ASP A 24 4.25 -33.15 21.53
C ASP A 24 4.50 -32.35 20.28
N SER A 25 3.41 -31.85 19.68
CA SER A 25 3.48 -30.84 18.63
C SER A 25 3.75 -29.49 19.29
N THR A 26 4.99 -29.28 19.68
CA THR A 26 5.49 -27.95 19.97
C THR A 26 5.54 -27.18 18.65
N SER A 27 4.41 -26.60 18.25
CA SER A 27 4.41 -25.44 17.36
C SER A 27 5.10 -24.33 18.16
N SER A 28 6.35 -24.08 17.89
CA SER A 28 7.02 -22.86 18.34
C SER A 28 6.36 -21.68 17.63
N ASP A 29 5.29 -21.17 18.22
CA ASP A 29 4.79 -19.82 17.91
C ASP A 29 5.88 -18.84 18.32
N THR A 30 6.83 -18.62 17.43
CA THR A 30 7.83 -17.57 17.58
C THR A 30 7.07 -16.26 17.46
N ALA A 31 6.73 -15.65 18.60
CA ALA A 31 6.07 -14.35 18.64
C ALA A 31 6.91 -13.36 17.83
N VAL A 32 6.29 -12.77 16.79
CA VAL A 32 6.95 -11.76 15.96
C VAL A 32 7.24 -10.54 16.84
N VAL A 33 8.50 -10.19 16.98
CA VAL A 33 8.92 -9.01 17.73
C VAL A 33 8.66 -7.78 16.87
N VAL A 34 7.77 -6.89 17.34
CA VAL A 34 7.46 -5.63 16.70
C VAL A 34 8.28 -4.51 17.34
N HIS A 35 9.16 -3.91 16.54
CA HIS A 35 10.04 -2.83 16.98
C HIS A 35 9.35 -1.47 16.88
N ARG A 36 9.57 -0.62 17.90
CA ARG A 36 9.17 0.79 17.88
C ARG A 36 10.35 1.65 17.47
N ILE A 37 10.10 2.61 16.59
CA ILE A 37 11.10 3.57 16.16
C ILE A 37 10.62 4.99 16.43
N ARG A 38 11.57 5.92 16.57
CA ARG A 38 11.23 7.32 16.87
C ARG A 38 10.43 7.95 15.73
N THR A 39 9.34 8.64 16.09
CA THR A 39 8.58 9.48 15.17
C THR A 39 8.55 10.93 15.69
N ASN A 40 8.50 11.91 14.79
CA ASN A 40 8.22 13.28 15.17
C ASN A 40 6.70 13.52 15.11
N VAL A 41 6.21 14.44 15.91
CA VAL A 41 4.79 14.76 15.94
C VAL A 41 4.48 15.78 14.85
N VAL A 42 3.66 15.38 13.89
CA VAL A 42 3.03 16.34 12.98
C VAL A 42 2.01 17.16 13.77
N PRO A 43 1.97 18.50 13.63
CA PRO A 43 1.17 19.35 14.53
C PRO A 43 -0.34 19.19 14.31
N GLY A 44 -0.98 18.25 15.01
CA GLY A 44 -2.40 17.98 15.02
C GLY A 44 -2.79 16.61 14.44
N ARG A 45 -4.10 16.41 14.21
CA ARG A 45 -4.63 15.15 13.67
C ARG A 45 -4.39 15.06 12.15
N LEU A 46 -3.91 13.94 11.64
CA LEU A 46 -3.63 13.75 10.20
C LEU A 46 -4.81 14.13 9.31
N LYS A 47 -6.04 13.76 9.70
CA LYS A 47 -7.27 14.11 8.97
C LYS A 47 -7.52 15.63 8.89
N THR A 48 -7.03 16.40 9.85
CA THR A 48 -7.20 17.86 9.86
C THR A 48 -6.07 18.53 9.07
N ILE A 49 -4.85 18.03 9.21
CA ILE A 49 -3.66 18.62 8.58
C ILE A 49 -3.66 18.31 7.07
N PHE A 50 -3.90 17.06 6.71
CA PHE A 50 -3.95 16.61 5.32
C PHE A 50 -5.40 16.59 4.83
N ASN A 51 -5.97 17.77 4.66
CA ASN A 51 -7.34 17.95 4.20
C ASN A 51 -7.40 19.00 3.08
N ASP A 52 -6.42 19.00 2.20
CA ASP A 52 -6.45 19.88 1.03
C ASP A 52 -7.68 19.57 0.18
N SER A 53 -8.41 20.61 -0.18
CA SER A 53 -9.70 20.44 -0.85
C SER A 53 -9.54 19.81 -2.23
N ASN A 54 -10.52 19.04 -2.67
CA ASN A 54 -10.52 18.48 -4.02
C ASN A 54 -10.43 19.56 -5.09
N HIS A 55 -10.95 20.75 -4.82
CA HIS A 55 -10.93 21.87 -5.76
C HIS A 55 -9.49 22.38 -5.99
N VAL A 56 -8.74 22.68 -4.94
CA VAL A 56 -7.36 23.17 -5.11
C VAL A 56 -6.46 22.11 -5.74
N GLN A 57 -6.65 20.85 -5.40
CA GLN A 57 -5.93 19.75 -6.02
C GLN A 57 -6.28 19.60 -7.51
N LEU A 58 -7.55 19.78 -7.87
CA LEU A 58 -7.99 19.69 -9.26
C LEU A 58 -7.41 20.83 -10.11
N VAL A 59 -7.43 22.07 -9.60
CA VAL A 59 -6.81 23.21 -10.29
C VAL A 59 -5.32 22.94 -10.53
N ALA A 60 -4.59 22.52 -9.49
CA ALA A 60 -3.17 22.18 -9.63
C ALA A 60 -2.93 21.02 -10.61
N ALA A 61 -3.82 20.03 -10.62
CA ALA A 61 -3.74 18.91 -11.55
C ALA A 61 -3.93 19.35 -13.01
N GLU A 62 -4.89 20.23 -13.27
CA GLU A 62 -5.17 20.81 -14.59
C GLU A 62 -3.98 21.66 -15.09
N GLU A 63 -3.40 22.49 -14.25
CA GLU A 63 -2.27 23.37 -14.60
C GLU A 63 -0.98 22.57 -14.86
N ASN A 64 -0.66 21.57 -14.03
CA ASN A 64 0.60 20.83 -14.07
C ASN A 64 0.52 19.55 -14.92
N GLY A 65 -0.66 19.05 -15.21
CA GLY A 65 -0.90 17.79 -15.90
C GLY A 65 -1.02 17.88 -17.43
N PHE A 66 -1.47 16.80 -17.99
CA PHE A 66 -1.89 16.69 -19.38
C PHE A 66 -3.42 16.58 -19.46
N GLU A 67 -3.98 16.83 -20.64
CA GLU A 67 -5.41 16.64 -20.86
C GLU A 67 -5.86 15.19 -20.63
N PRO A 68 -7.04 14.98 -19.98
CA PRO A 68 -7.54 13.64 -19.71
C PRO A 68 -7.60 12.75 -20.94
N ILE A 69 -6.94 11.62 -20.89
CA ILE A 69 -6.88 10.65 -21.99
C ILE A 69 -8.02 9.64 -21.89
N SER A 70 -8.57 9.25 -23.05
CA SER A 70 -9.65 8.25 -23.11
C SER A 70 -9.18 6.85 -22.71
N SER A 71 -7.98 6.46 -23.15
CA SER A 71 -7.35 5.18 -22.89
C SER A 71 -5.82 5.31 -22.91
N LEU A 72 -5.12 4.23 -22.54
CA LEU A 72 -3.65 4.20 -22.57
C LEU A 72 -3.08 4.43 -23.99
N GLY A 73 -3.76 3.95 -25.02
CA GLY A 73 -3.35 4.15 -26.42
C GLY A 73 -3.31 5.62 -26.82
N SER A 74 -4.11 6.48 -26.19
CA SER A 74 -4.14 7.92 -26.45
C SER A 74 -2.94 8.67 -25.82
N ALA A 75 -2.13 8.00 -25.03
CA ALA A 75 -0.98 8.63 -24.35
C ALA A 75 0.18 9.00 -25.28
N PHE A 76 0.23 8.44 -26.49
CA PHE A 76 1.33 8.66 -27.45
C PHE A 76 1.34 10.07 -28.09
N GLY A 77 0.29 10.85 -27.93
CA GLY A 77 0.17 12.22 -28.47
C GLY A 77 0.18 13.32 -27.42
N LEU A 78 0.59 13.04 -26.19
CA LEU A 78 0.57 14.00 -25.10
C LEU A 78 1.59 15.12 -25.30
N SER A 79 1.20 16.34 -24.98
CA SER A 79 2.03 17.55 -25.05
C SER A 79 3.10 17.61 -23.96
N LYS A 80 2.89 16.90 -22.84
CA LYS A 80 3.83 16.83 -21.71
C LYS A 80 4.46 15.44 -21.62
N PRO A 81 5.76 15.34 -21.31
CA PRO A 81 6.43 14.05 -21.17
C PRO A 81 5.86 13.28 -19.97
N ILE A 82 5.55 12.01 -20.20
CA ILE A 82 5.10 11.07 -19.17
C ILE A 82 6.16 10.02 -18.93
N LEU A 83 6.27 9.59 -17.66
CA LEU A 83 7.16 8.52 -17.23
C LEU A 83 6.35 7.30 -16.84
N ARG A 84 6.82 6.13 -17.27
CA ARG A 84 6.26 4.87 -16.80
C ARG A 84 6.78 4.56 -15.39
N ILE A 85 5.87 4.41 -14.45
CA ILE A 85 6.16 4.11 -13.06
C ILE A 85 6.20 2.59 -12.86
N ARG A 86 7.30 2.11 -12.29
CA ARG A 86 7.54 0.70 -11.97
C ARG A 86 8.12 0.62 -10.57
N THR A 87 7.92 -0.51 -9.90
CA THR A 87 8.62 -0.84 -8.67
C THR A 87 10.13 -0.63 -8.85
N ASN A 88 10.74 0.06 -7.89
CA ASN A 88 12.17 0.38 -7.86
C ASN A 88 12.66 0.38 -6.40
N ASP A 89 13.84 0.95 -6.13
CA ASP A 89 14.42 1.01 -4.78
C ASP A 89 13.70 2.00 -3.85
N ASP A 90 12.99 2.98 -4.38
CA ASP A 90 12.28 4.00 -3.60
C ASP A 90 10.87 3.52 -3.18
N TYR A 91 10.17 2.73 -4.02
CA TYR A 91 8.78 2.30 -3.78
C TYR A 91 8.37 1.02 -4.49
N ILE A 92 7.32 0.40 -3.99
CA ILE A 92 6.61 -0.71 -4.64
C ILE A 92 5.34 -0.18 -5.29
N VAL A 93 5.07 -0.58 -6.53
CA VAL A 93 3.80 -0.32 -7.21
C VAL A 93 2.91 -1.55 -7.07
N ASP A 94 1.76 -1.38 -6.42
CA ASP A 94 0.76 -2.44 -6.26
C ASP A 94 0.11 -2.80 -7.60
N SER A 95 -0.64 -3.90 -7.63
CA SER A 95 -1.46 -4.25 -8.79
C SER A 95 -2.51 -3.16 -9.05
N LEU A 96 -2.35 -2.44 -10.15
CA LEU A 96 -3.22 -1.31 -10.52
C LEU A 96 -4.49 -1.81 -11.21
N THR A 97 -5.62 -1.81 -10.50
CA THR A 97 -6.90 -2.29 -11.04
C THR A 97 -7.72 -1.20 -11.74
N SER A 98 -7.53 0.06 -11.36
CA SER A 98 -8.33 1.20 -11.84
C SER A 98 -7.48 2.40 -12.26
N SER A 99 -6.19 2.21 -12.42
CA SER A 99 -5.25 3.23 -12.88
C SER A 99 -4.19 2.62 -13.79
N VAL A 100 -3.46 3.46 -14.50
CA VAL A 100 -2.37 3.07 -15.41
C VAL A 100 -1.04 3.61 -14.89
N PRO A 101 0.09 2.90 -15.09
CA PRO A 101 1.35 3.19 -14.43
C PRO A 101 2.13 4.35 -15.10
N PHE A 102 1.55 5.52 -15.16
CA PHE A 102 2.19 6.70 -15.74
C PHE A 102 1.97 7.93 -14.87
N LEU A 103 2.97 8.81 -14.84
CA LEU A 103 2.90 10.14 -14.25
C LEU A 103 3.65 11.13 -15.15
N VAL A 104 3.32 12.43 -15.03
CA VAL A 104 4.20 13.49 -15.55
C VAL A 104 5.51 13.50 -14.78
N SER A 105 6.60 13.97 -15.41
CA SER A 105 7.95 13.90 -14.83
C SER A 105 8.04 14.54 -13.44
N LYS A 106 7.39 15.68 -13.22
CA LYS A 106 7.38 16.37 -11.91
C LYS A 106 6.76 15.51 -10.80
N ALA A 107 5.65 14.81 -11.11
CA ALA A 107 4.99 13.91 -10.15
C ALA A 107 5.80 12.63 -9.89
N ALA A 108 6.42 12.07 -10.94
CA ALA A 108 7.30 10.92 -10.80
C ALA A 108 8.53 11.22 -9.92
N ASN A 109 9.14 12.39 -10.11
CA ASN A 109 10.27 12.83 -9.29
C ASN A 109 9.86 13.04 -7.83
N LEU A 110 8.71 13.68 -7.57
CA LEU A 110 8.21 13.83 -6.21
C LEU A 110 7.94 12.49 -5.54
N LEU A 111 7.36 11.52 -6.25
CA LEU A 111 7.12 10.18 -5.73
C LEU A 111 8.44 9.49 -5.32
N SER A 112 9.47 9.57 -6.16
CA SER A 112 10.80 9.02 -5.84
C SER A 112 11.45 9.73 -4.65
N ASP A 113 11.33 11.06 -4.58
CA ASP A 113 11.85 11.83 -3.43
C ASP A 113 11.16 11.41 -2.12
N ILE A 114 9.83 11.25 -2.13
CA ILE A 114 9.08 10.78 -0.96
C ILE A 114 9.54 9.38 -0.55
N GLY A 115 9.66 8.46 -1.50
CA GLY A 115 10.08 7.09 -1.23
C GLY A 115 11.49 7.01 -0.63
N ARG A 116 12.43 7.74 -1.21
CA ARG A 116 13.81 7.83 -0.72
C ARG A 116 13.87 8.43 0.67
N SER A 117 13.21 9.59 0.88
CA SER A 117 13.15 10.24 2.20
C SER A 117 12.55 9.32 3.26
N PHE A 118 11.54 8.52 2.89
CA PHE A 118 10.94 7.54 3.78
C PHE A 118 11.93 6.43 4.16
N ALA A 119 12.56 5.79 3.19
CA ALA A 119 13.53 4.72 3.44
C ALA A 119 14.71 5.20 4.28
N ASP A 120 15.27 6.38 3.97
CA ASP A 120 16.38 6.98 4.69
C ASP A 120 15.98 7.35 6.13
N THR A 121 14.79 7.90 6.33
CA THR A 121 14.30 8.27 7.68
C THR A 121 14.07 7.02 8.54
N VAL A 122 13.42 6.00 8.00
CA VAL A 122 13.20 4.73 8.73
C VAL A 122 14.54 4.11 9.12
N ARG A 123 15.49 4.03 8.20
CA ARG A 123 16.83 3.47 8.44
C ARG A 123 17.59 4.27 9.50
N SER A 124 17.60 5.59 9.41
CA SER A 124 18.29 6.48 10.36
C SER A 124 17.74 6.41 11.79
N ARG A 125 16.51 5.93 11.94
CA ARG A 125 15.83 5.77 13.24
C ARG A 125 15.86 4.33 13.78
N GLY A 126 16.66 3.47 13.17
CA GLY A 126 16.84 2.08 13.61
C GLY A 126 15.82 1.09 13.07
N GLY A 127 14.96 1.51 12.14
CA GLY A 127 14.17 0.61 11.31
C GLY A 127 15.01 0.11 10.14
N HIS A 128 14.83 -1.13 9.73
CA HIS A 128 15.53 -1.69 8.57
C HIS A 128 14.99 -1.11 7.25
N GLU A 129 15.27 -1.79 6.14
CA GLU A 129 14.86 -1.36 4.80
C GLU A 129 13.36 -1.51 4.59
N TYR A 130 12.67 -0.38 4.47
CA TYR A 130 11.25 -0.30 4.15
C TYR A 130 11.01 0.55 2.92
N ARG A 131 10.01 0.17 2.11
CA ARG A 131 9.52 0.96 0.96
C ARG A 131 8.05 1.31 1.14
N ILE A 132 7.68 2.48 0.67
CA ILE A 132 6.27 2.87 0.53
C ILE A 132 5.59 2.05 -0.57
N ARG A 133 4.25 1.95 -0.51
CA ARG A 133 3.44 1.24 -1.50
C ARG A 133 2.53 2.21 -2.23
N VAL A 134 2.66 2.25 -3.55
CA VAL A 134 1.84 3.07 -4.45
C VAL A 134 0.63 2.25 -4.88
N THR A 135 -0.57 2.72 -4.54
CA THR A 135 -1.81 1.98 -4.74
C THR A 135 -2.64 2.50 -5.91
N SER A 136 -2.41 3.74 -6.36
CA SER A 136 -3.08 4.33 -7.53
C SER A 136 -2.17 5.36 -8.19
N LEU A 137 -2.30 5.48 -9.50
CA LEU A 137 -1.58 6.42 -10.35
C LEU A 137 -2.56 7.11 -11.32
N THR A 138 -2.14 7.42 -12.53
CA THR A 138 -2.99 8.05 -13.53
C THR A 138 -4.22 7.21 -13.85
N ARG A 139 -5.37 7.88 -13.95
CA ARG A 139 -6.62 7.29 -14.47
C ARG A 139 -6.89 7.77 -15.88
N THR A 140 -7.61 6.96 -16.65
CA THR A 140 -8.15 7.35 -17.95
C THR A 140 -9.66 7.50 -17.83
N ASN A 141 -10.31 8.17 -18.79
CA ASN A 141 -11.78 8.24 -18.82
C ASN A 141 -12.42 6.84 -18.82
N TYR A 142 -11.77 5.87 -19.47
CA TYR A 142 -12.19 4.47 -19.44
C TYR A 142 -12.15 3.88 -18.03
N THR A 143 -11.03 4.04 -17.31
CA THR A 143 -10.86 3.47 -15.96
C THR A 143 -11.78 4.16 -14.95
N VAL A 144 -12.00 5.48 -15.04
CA VAL A 144 -12.96 6.21 -14.21
C VAL A 144 -14.38 5.72 -14.42
N LYS A 145 -14.81 5.54 -15.68
CA LYS A 145 -16.14 5.02 -16.02
C LYS A 145 -16.36 3.61 -15.42
N HIS A 146 -15.35 2.75 -15.42
CA HIS A 146 -15.44 1.42 -14.82
C HIS A 146 -15.43 1.48 -13.29
N LEU A 147 -14.62 2.37 -12.69
CA LEU A 147 -14.58 2.56 -11.25
C LEU A 147 -15.93 3.03 -10.71
N ARG A 148 -16.61 3.95 -11.40
CA ARG A 148 -17.94 4.46 -11.00
C ARG A 148 -19.02 3.39 -10.97
N LYS A 149 -18.94 2.38 -11.81
CA LYS A 149 -19.87 1.23 -11.76
C LYS A 149 -19.78 0.45 -10.45
N ARG A 150 -18.62 0.52 -9.75
CA ARG A 150 -18.35 -0.18 -8.49
C ARG A 150 -18.34 0.75 -7.28
N ASN A 151 -18.08 2.03 -7.50
CA ASN A 151 -17.99 3.04 -6.45
C ASN A 151 -18.73 4.31 -6.87
N ILE A 152 -19.93 4.49 -6.36
CA ILE A 152 -20.81 5.64 -6.66
C ILE A 152 -20.20 7.00 -6.24
N ASN A 153 -19.22 6.97 -5.32
CA ASN A 153 -18.52 8.19 -4.88
C ASN A 153 -17.36 8.59 -5.80
N ALA A 154 -17.04 7.80 -6.82
CA ALA A 154 -16.02 8.19 -7.78
C ALA A 154 -16.55 9.32 -8.66
N THR A 155 -15.82 10.45 -8.66
CA THR A 155 -16.17 11.63 -9.45
C THR A 155 -15.57 11.57 -10.85
N ASP A 156 -16.25 12.15 -11.84
CA ASP A 156 -15.71 12.36 -13.18
C ASP A 156 -14.57 13.40 -13.19
N ARG A 157 -14.50 14.26 -12.16
CA ARG A 157 -13.47 15.28 -11.97
C ARG A 157 -12.41 14.78 -10.99
N SER A 158 -11.63 13.79 -11.42
CA SER A 158 -10.57 13.20 -10.60
C SER A 158 -9.21 13.79 -10.96
N CYS A 159 -8.44 14.23 -9.96
CA CYS A 159 -7.06 14.71 -10.14
C CYS A 159 -6.15 13.68 -10.80
N HIS A 160 -6.44 12.38 -10.63
CA HIS A 160 -5.71 11.30 -11.29
C HIS A 160 -5.81 11.29 -12.83
N LEU A 161 -6.76 12.02 -13.44
CA LEU A 161 -6.91 12.09 -14.89
C LEU A 161 -5.77 12.84 -15.56
N TYR A 162 -5.04 13.66 -14.84
CA TYR A 162 -4.06 14.61 -15.36
C TYR A 162 -2.61 14.13 -15.23
N GLY A 163 -2.38 12.93 -14.67
CA GLY A 163 -1.03 12.38 -14.49
C GLY A 163 -0.19 13.02 -13.38
N THR A 164 -0.80 13.83 -12.54
CA THR A 164 -0.17 14.64 -11.50
C THR A 164 -0.35 14.07 -10.09
N THR A 165 -1.13 13.00 -9.97
CA THR A 165 -1.66 12.52 -8.70
C THR A 165 -1.37 11.04 -8.51
N PHE A 166 -1.01 10.67 -7.29
CA PHE A 166 -0.76 9.30 -6.88
C PHE A 166 -1.23 9.06 -5.44
N ASP A 167 -1.58 7.81 -5.14
CA ASP A 167 -1.98 7.37 -3.81
C ASP A 167 -0.89 6.49 -3.20
N ILE A 168 -0.49 6.80 -1.95
CA ILE A 168 0.46 6.01 -1.15
C ILE A 168 -0.28 5.38 0.02
N SER A 169 -0.18 4.07 0.18
CA SER A 169 -0.75 3.36 1.34
C SER A 169 -0.15 3.87 2.65
N TRP A 170 -1.00 4.10 3.66
CA TRP A 170 -0.58 4.29 5.04
C TRP A 170 -0.91 3.09 5.94
N ILE A 171 -1.54 2.05 5.36
CA ILE A 171 -1.88 0.80 6.06
C ILE A 171 -0.79 -0.25 5.85
N LYS A 172 -0.17 -0.28 4.65
CA LYS A 172 0.78 -1.33 4.26
C LYS A 172 2.08 -0.73 3.77
N PHE A 173 3.17 -1.25 4.28
CA PHE A 173 4.53 -0.95 3.85
C PHE A 173 5.21 -2.23 3.38
N HIS A 174 6.29 -2.11 2.62
CA HIS A 174 7.06 -3.26 2.16
C HIS A 174 8.37 -3.34 2.92
N SER A 175 8.52 -4.37 3.75
CA SER A 175 9.79 -4.68 4.40
C SER A 175 10.65 -5.51 3.46
N LEU A 176 11.94 -5.19 3.39
CA LEU A 176 12.93 -6.01 2.72
C LEU A 176 13.56 -7.05 3.66
N ASP A 177 13.39 -6.85 4.97
CA ASP A 177 13.78 -7.81 6.01
C ASP A 177 12.55 -8.22 6.82
N PRO A 178 11.87 -9.33 6.45
CA PRO A 178 10.70 -9.81 7.18
C PRO A 178 10.96 -10.24 8.62
N SER A 179 12.23 -10.47 8.99
CA SER A 179 12.60 -10.83 10.35
C SER A 179 12.61 -9.65 11.31
N PHE A 180 12.68 -8.42 10.77
CA PHE A 180 12.67 -7.19 11.54
C PHE A 180 11.41 -6.38 11.25
N VAL A 181 10.39 -6.54 12.09
CA VAL A 181 9.09 -5.88 11.90
C VAL A 181 9.03 -4.57 12.68
N VAL A 182 8.84 -3.45 11.97
CA VAL A 182 8.60 -2.12 12.58
C VAL A 182 7.09 -1.93 12.76
N ASN A 183 6.71 -1.25 13.83
CA ASN A 183 5.31 -0.90 14.09
C ASN A 183 4.72 -0.05 12.95
N GLU A 184 3.58 -0.48 12.41
CA GLU A 184 2.94 0.16 11.24
C GLU A 184 2.50 1.62 11.54
N GLU A 185 2.12 1.92 12.78
CA GLU A 185 1.77 3.28 13.20
C GLU A 185 3.00 4.20 13.15
N ASP A 186 4.19 3.69 13.52
CA ASP A 186 5.43 4.47 13.44
C ASP A 186 5.79 4.73 11.97
N LEU A 187 5.67 3.72 11.09
CA LEU A 187 5.89 3.88 9.65
C LEU A 187 4.92 4.91 9.04
N LYS A 188 3.63 4.82 9.40
CA LYS A 188 2.63 5.81 8.96
C LYS A 188 2.98 7.22 9.41
N ASN A 189 3.41 7.38 10.66
CA ASN A 189 3.77 8.68 11.20
C ASN A 189 5.02 9.26 10.52
N ILE A 190 6.02 8.44 10.21
CA ILE A 190 7.19 8.87 9.41
C ILE A 190 6.77 9.32 8.01
N LEU A 191 5.91 8.56 7.33
CA LEU A 191 5.40 8.98 6.02
C LEU A 191 4.63 10.31 6.12
N ALA A 192 3.84 10.48 7.17
CA ALA A 192 3.13 11.74 7.43
C ALA A 192 4.09 12.91 7.68
N GLU A 193 5.18 12.75 8.43
CA GLU A 193 6.21 13.77 8.62
C GLU A 193 6.78 14.26 7.28
N ILE A 194 7.17 13.30 6.42
CA ILE A 194 7.76 13.59 5.12
C ILE A 194 6.76 14.32 4.20
N LEU A 195 5.52 13.85 4.16
CA LEU A 195 4.47 14.50 3.37
C LEU A 195 4.15 15.91 3.90
N TYR A 196 4.21 16.10 5.21
CA TYR A 196 4.05 17.42 5.83
C TYR A 196 5.14 18.38 5.38
N ASP A 197 6.41 17.94 5.42
CA ASP A 197 7.56 18.75 5.01
C ASP A 197 7.47 19.13 3.51
N TYR A 198 7.16 18.18 2.63
CA TYR A 198 7.01 18.47 1.20
C TYR A 198 5.82 19.40 0.91
N ARG A 199 4.73 19.26 1.68
CA ARG A 199 3.59 20.17 1.59
C ARG A 199 3.94 21.58 2.06
N GLN A 200 4.70 21.73 3.17
CA GLN A 200 5.17 23.03 3.65
C GLN A 200 6.13 23.71 2.66
N GLN A 201 6.90 22.94 1.90
CA GLN A 201 7.75 23.41 0.81
C GLN A 201 6.96 23.82 -0.44
N GLY A 202 5.63 23.69 -0.45
CA GLY A 202 4.80 23.99 -1.61
C GLY A 202 4.97 22.99 -2.76
N ARG A 203 5.46 21.78 -2.52
CA ARG A 203 5.69 20.77 -3.57
C ARG A 203 4.46 19.95 -3.91
N CYS A 204 3.52 19.84 -2.97
CA CYS A 204 2.30 19.05 -3.16
C CYS A 204 1.16 19.48 -2.25
N TYR A 205 -0.03 19.11 -2.65
CA TYR A 205 -1.22 19.01 -1.82
C TYR A 205 -1.39 17.58 -1.34
N VAL A 206 -1.92 17.39 -0.13
CA VAL A 206 -2.09 16.06 0.47
C VAL A 206 -3.46 15.93 1.14
N LYS A 207 -4.13 14.81 0.88
CA LYS A 207 -5.36 14.43 1.57
C LYS A 207 -5.22 13.06 2.22
N TYR A 208 -5.57 12.99 3.51
CA TYR A 208 -5.59 11.74 4.26
C TYR A 208 -6.94 11.02 4.05
N GLU A 209 -6.95 10.02 3.20
CA GLU A 209 -8.16 9.27 2.85
C GLU A 209 -8.35 8.04 3.73
N VAL A 210 -9.09 8.22 4.85
CA VAL A 210 -9.28 7.19 5.87
C VAL A 210 -9.95 5.93 5.31
N LYS A 211 -10.99 6.08 4.47
CA LYS A 211 -11.72 4.93 3.92
C LYS A 211 -10.92 4.13 2.90
N GLN A 212 -9.99 4.76 2.23
CA GLN A 212 -9.15 4.14 1.19
C GLN A 212 -7.79 3.68 1.72
N GLY A 213 -7.43 4.11 2.93
CA GLY A 213 -6.17 3.73 3.55
C GLY A 213 -4.94 4.31 2.87
N CYS A 214 -5.07 5.49 2.24
CA CYS A 214 -3.97 6.12 1.52
C CYS A 214 -3.85 7.62 1.82
N PHE A 215 -2.66 8.15 1.56
CA PHE A 215 -2.44 9.56 1.31
C PHE A 215 -2.60 9.80 -0.18
N HIS A 216 -3.54 10.67 -0.54
CA HIS A 216 -3.76 11.16 -1.90
C HIS A 216 -2.91 12.40 -2.10
N VAL A 217 -1.95 12.33 -3.01
CA VAL A 217 -0.91 13.36 -3.22
C VAL A 217 -1.01 13.89 -4.64
N THR A 218 -1.18 15.20 -4.78
CA THR A 218 -1.19 15.93 -6.06
C THR A 218 -0.06 16.94 -6.07
N ILE A 219 0.77 17.00 -7.13
CA ILE A 219 1.83 18.02 -7.24
C ILE A 219 1.26 19.43 -7.32
N HIS A 220 2.04 20.39 -6.77
CA HIS A 220 1.72 21.82 -6.81
C HIS A 220 2.41 22.50 -7.99
#